data_96abfe577a6f98c53a1027e19eba24f3
#
_entry.id   96abfe577a6f98c53a1027e19eba24f3
#
_cell.length_a   1.000
_cell.length_b   1.000
_cell.length_c   1.000
_cell.angle_alpha   90.00
_cell.angle_beta   90.00
_cell.angle_gamma   90.00
#
_symmetry.space_group_name_H-M   'P 1'
#
loop_
_entity.id
_entity.type
_entity.pdbx_description
1 polymer ?
#
loop_
_entity_poly.entity_id
_entity_poly.type
_entity_poly.pdbx_seq_one_letter_code
_entity_poly.pdbx_strand_id
1 'polypeptide(L)'
;MSLPEGLTDYVSILEYFGAYEVSDMELYGDIFKLGTGFLTKAGEHRESHEFNGNPIILGSFDEKIRREMVFEDTFEEQLRRFQEQADWAILNGLTYWGRVNDGQHQNKLCAFVFDYDIDKQKQVPKKLYNFLYGAFSESKLYPIPNYMVLSSHNVHLYYVLEEPLDLFPIVKTQAKKLKHELSRIMMNRYTTNIEKPDAQGINQGFRIVGGRTKGGEGVAYPTVRAFRLNEHPFSIEELNERVPEDARVQPGRKSKYTMEQVKKQFPEWYEQVIVGGKRTTGRWIVKEDLYNWWLKKAYAEGVPGHRYYCVMALAVFAAKCGILDKRRVRRDAESLLEKFNDFAGAEPFTKKDIKSALECLDLRFCNFSRNELASYTGVPMPANKRNYRPQALHLAGARAIQKVNDEFNGTNWREGNGRPKGSPNKDHPKRDAIRAYAAENPGASQRAIAEALGVSPTTVNKWMKGVRQS
;
A
#
# COMPACT_ATOMS: atom_id res chain seq x y z
N MET A 1 -36.84 12.90 -7.63
CA MET A 1 -37.36 13.17 -8.99
C MET A 1 -37.94 11.89 -9.58
N SER A 2 -39.02 11.97 -10.33
CA SER A 2 -39.51 10.89 -11.18
C SER A 2 -38.61 10.77 -12.41
N LEU A 3 -38.40 9.55 -12.91
CA LEU A 3 -37.67 9.32 -14.15
C LEU A 3 -38.55 9.94 -15.31
N PRO A 4 -37.96 10.64 -16.27
CA PRO A 4 -38.66 11.09 -17.45
C PRO A 4 -39.32 9.91 -18.21
N GLU A 5 -40.45 10.17 -18.85
CA GLU A 5 -41.19 9.17 -19.63
C GLU A 5 -40.33 8.68 -20.80
N GLY A 6 -40.27 7.35 -21.02
CA GLY A 6 -39.46 6.73 -22.08
C GLY A 6 -38.07 6.29 -21.69
N LEU A 7 -37.52 6.64 -20.49
CA LEU A 7 -36.24 6.21 -20.04
C LEU A 7 -36.37 4.87 -19.26
N THR A 8 -36.16 3.75 -19.95
CA THR A 8 -36.41 2.42 -19.41
C THR A 8 -35.15 1.58 -19.10
N ASP A 9 -34.03 1.96 -19.71
CA ASP A 9 -32.74 1.25 -19.57
C ASP A 9 -31.53 2.19 -19.49
N TYR A 10 -30.36 1.67 -19.35
CA TYR A 10 -29.14 2.46 -19.21
C TYR A 10 -28.76 3.21 -20.48
N VAL A 11 -29.00 2.61 -21.67
CA VAL A 11 -28.65 3.22 -22.95
C VAL A 11 -29.53 4.45 -23.19
N SER A 12 -30.86 4.34 -23.03
CA SER A 12 -31.77 5.46 -23.18
C SER A 12 -31.45 6.62 -22.24
N ILE A 13 -30.98 6.33 -21.02
CA ILE A 13 -30.57 7.37 -20.09
C ILE A 13 -29.25 8.02 -20.55
N LEU A 14 -28.27 7.25 -21.00
CA LEU A 14 -27.03 7.81 -21.52
C LEU A 14 -27.23 8.70 -22.69
N GLU A 15 -28.05 8.26 -23.69
CA GLU A 15 -28.43 9.04 -24.88
C GLU A 15 -29.22 10.32 -24.51
N TYR A 16 -30.08 10.26 -23.49
CA TYR A 16 -30.80 11.43 -22.99
C TYR A 16 -29.86 12.54 -22.50
N PHE A 17 -28.71 12.18 -21.91
CA PHE A 17 -27.68 13.13 -21.50
C PHE A 17 -26.65 13.43 -22.59
N GLY A 18 -26.90 13.03 -23.84
CA GLY A 18 -26.05 13.33 -24.98
C GLY A 18 -24.86 12.39 -25.16
N ALA A 19 -24.83 11.27 -24.44
CA ALA A 19 -23.81 10.26 -24.66
C ALA A 19 -24.03 9.54 -25.99
N TYR A 20 -22.92 9.14 -26.62
CA TYR A 20 -22.96 8.34 -27.85
C TYR A 20 -22.00 7.15 -27.72
N GLU A 21 -22.37 6.04 -28.37
CA GLU A 21 -21.57 4.83 -28.36
C GLU A 21 -20.27 5.01 -29.16
N VAL A 22 -19.18 4.50 -28.62
CA VAL A 22 -17.85 4.59 -29.22
C VAL A 22 -17.20 3.22 -29.32
N SER A 23 -16.20 3.11 -30.21
CA SER A 23 -15.39 1.90 -30.34
C SER A 23 -14.46 1.70 -29.16
N ASP A 24 -14.01 0.47 -29.02
CA ASP A 24 -12.95 0.08 -28.08
C ASP A 24 -11.63 0.83 -28.34
N MET A 25 -11.29 0.98 -29.61
CA MET A 25 -10.06 1.68 -30.01
C MET A 25 -10.11 3.18 -29.74
N GLU A 26 -11.30 3.80 -29.78
CA GLU A 26 -11.47 5.19 -29.37
C GLU A 26 -11.26 5.35 -27.87
N LEU A 27 -11.91 4.51 -27.04
CA LEU A 27 -11.75 4.54 -25.59
C LEU A 27 -10.29 4.31 -25.18
N TYR A 28 -9.66 3.23 -25.70
CA TYR A 28 -8.29 2.89 -25.28
C TYR A 28 -7.26 3.81 -25.95
N GLY A 29 -7.58 4.37 -27.11
CA GLY A 29 -6.80 5.41 -27.76
C GLY A 29 -6.62 6.64 -26.88
N ASP A 30 -7.71 7.11 -26.28
CA ASP A 30 -7.69 8.25 -25.35
C ASP A 30 -6.96 7.90 -24.06
N ILE A 31 -7.24 6.72 -23.47
CA ILE A 31 -6.62 6.31 -22.19
C ILE A 31 -5.10 6.17 -22.35
N PHE A 32 -4.63 5.47 -23.40
CA PHE A 32 -3.24 5.14 -23.57
C PHE A 32 -2.52 5.99 -24.62
N LYS A 33 -3.17 7.05 -25.09
CA LYS A 33 -2.62 8.01 -26.07
C LYS A 33 -2.05 7.28 -27.30
N LEU A 34 -2.82 6.33 -27.85
CA LEU A 34 -2.37 5.52 -28.99
C LEU A 34 -2.08 6.41 -30.20
N GLY A 35 -1.02 6.06 -30.95
CA GLY A 35 -0.55 6.85 -32.09
C GLY A 35 0.35 8.03 -31.73
N THR A 36 0.59 8.29 -30.44
CA THR A 36 1.46 9.40 -30.01
C THR A 36 2.88 8.97 -29.65
N GLY A 37 3.16 7.67 -29.66
CA GLY A 37 4.43 7.13 -29.17
C GLY A 37 4.52 7.09 -27.62
N PHE A 38 3.40 7.23 -26.93
CA PHE A 38 3.35 7.11 -25.46
C PHE A 38 3.69 5.70 -25.00
N LEU A 39 3.08 4.68 -25.61
CA LEU A 39 3.44 3.27 -25.40
C LEU A 39 4.68 2.89 -26.21
N THR A 40 5.37 1.81 -25.82
CA THR A 40 6.46 1.23 -26.63
C THR A 40 5.90 0.28 -27.68
N LYS A 41 6.61 0.17 -28.82
CA LYS A 41 6.36 -0.85 -29.82
C LYS A 41 7.01 -2.17 -29.42
N ALA A 42 6.56 -3.27 -30.02
CA ALA A 42 7.14 -4.59 -29.79
C ALA A 42 8.62 -4.61 -30.17
N GLY A 43 9.49 -5.01 -29.23
CA GLY A 43 10.94 -5.03 -29.46
C GLY A 43 11.65 -3.67 -29.31
N GLU A 44 10.93 -2.59 -29.08
CA GLU A 44 11.52 -1.28 -28.82
C GLU A 44 12.18 -1.22 -27.45
N HIS A 45 13.39 -0.66 -27.38
CA HIS A 45 14.09 -0.37 -26.14
C HIS A 45 14.18 1.14 -25.94
N ARG A 46 13.69 1.61 -24.80
CA ARG A 46 13.79 3.01 -24.36
C ARG A 46 14.62 3.10 -23.09
N GLU A 47 15.28 4.22 -22.90
CA GLU A 47 15.91 4.52 -21.61
C GLU A 47 14.87 4.66 -20.49
N SER A 48 15.28 4.37 -19.25
CA SER A 48 14.34 4.29 -18.12
C SER A 48 13.55 5.58 -17.88
N HIS A 49 14.10 6.75 -18.25
CA HIS A 49 13.43 8.05 -18.10
C HIS A 49 12.44 8.35 -19.24
N GLU A 50 12.53 7.66 -20.36
CA GLU A 50 11.62 7.77 -21.52
C GLU A 50 10.55 6.67 -21.53
N PHE A 51 10.68 5.68 -20.65
CA PHE A 51 9.81 4.53 -20.62
C PHE A 51 8.55 4.79 -19.80
N ASN A 52 7.43 4.97 -20.49
CA ASN A 52 6.11 5.15 -19.85
C ASN A 52 5.45 3.83 -19.41
N GLY A 53 6.10 2.69 -19.66
CA GLY A 53 5.49 1.39 -19.45
C GLY A 53 4.43 1.06 -20.50
N ASN A 54 3.89 -0.16 -20.40
CA ASN A 54 2.80 -0.61 -21.27
C ASN A 54 1.65 -1.18 -20.42
N PRO A 55 0.41 -1.13 -20.88
CA PRO A 55 -0.70 -1.77 -20.19
C PRO A 55 -0.58 -3.30 -20.25
N ILE A 56 -1.25 -3.97 -19.33
CA ILE A 56 -1.28 -5.44 -19.26
C ILE A 56 -2.73 -5.89 -19.29
N ILE A 57 -3.07 -6.64 -20.33
CA ILE A 57 -4.34 -7.33 -20.46
C ILE A 57 -4.28 -8.68 -19.75
N LEU A 58 -5.32 -9.02 -19.04
CA LEU A 58 -5.49 -10.28 -18.33
C LEU A 58 -6.77 -10.94 -18.79
N GLY A 59 -6.75 -12.23 -19.12
CA GLY A 59 -7.94 -12.95 -19.53
C GLY A 59 -7.87 -14.45 -19.22
N SER A 60 -9.01 -15.10 -19.25
CA SER A 60 -9.15 -16.56 -19.14
C SER A 60 -9.37 -17.18 -20.51
N PHE A 61 -8.61 -18.22 -20.81
CA PHE A 61 -8.72 -19.04 -22.01
C PHE A 61 -8.80 -20.49 -21.56
N ASP A 62 -9.93 -21.15 -21.75
CA ASP A 62 -10.16 -22.52 -21.27
C ASP A 62 -9.74 -22.69 -19.80
N GLU A 63 -10.26 -21.83 -18.92
CA GLU A 63 -9.99 -21.77 -17.48
C GLU A 63 -8.52 -21.41 -17.11
N LYS A 64 -7.66 -21.17 -18.08
CA LYS A 64 -6.27 -20.77 -17.84
C LYS A 64 -6.12 -19.27 -17.94
N ILE A 65 -5.60 -18.65 -16.88
CA ILE A 65 -5.30 -17.21 -16.85
C ILE A 65 -4.06 -16.92 -17.68
N ARG A 66 -4.22 -16.05 -18.67
CA ARG A 66 -3.13 -15.48 -19.46
C ARG A 66 -2.98 -14.00 -19.12
N ARG A 67 -1.73 -13.56 -19.12
CA ARG A 67 -1.34 -12.18 -18.87
C ARG A 67 -0.39 -11.76 -19.97
N GLU A 68 -0.72 -10.66 -20.65
CA GLU A 68 0.10 -10.16 -21.75
C GLU A 68 0.28 -8.66 -21.63
N MET A 69 1.51 -8.22 -21.91
CA MET A 69 1.83 -6.81 -22.11
C MET A 69 1.35 -6.41 -23.49
N VAL A 70 0.69 -5.25 -23.58
CA VAL A 70 0.15 -4.74 -24.84
C VAL A 70 1.05 -3.62 -25.34
N PHE A 71 1.48 -3.72 -26.60
CA PHE A 71 2.36 -2.76 -27.25
C PHE A 71 1.57 -1.88 -28.21
N GLU A 72 2.12 -0.71 -28.53
CA GLU A 72 1.42 0.26 -29.36
C GLU A 72 1.06 -0.28 -30.73
N ASP A 73 1.99 -0.94 -31.38
CA ASP A 73 1.86 -1.51 -32.73
C ASP A 73 1.02 -2.79 -32.82
N THR A 74 0.79 -3.45 -31.69
CA THR A 74 0.00 -4.70 -31.61
C THR A 74 -1.27 -4.55 -30.78
N PHE A 75 -1.60 -3.33 -30.36
CA PHE A 75 -2.70 -3.09 -29.41
C PHE A 75 -4.03 -3.62 -29.93
N GLU A 76 -4.42 -3.24 -31.12
CA GLU A 76 -5.69 -3.65 -31.73
C GLU A 76 -5.75 -5.17 -31.95
N GLU A 77 -4.70 -5.78 -32.47
CA GLU A 77 -4.62 -7.23 -32.70
C GLU A 77 -4.76 -8.01 -31.40
N GLN A 78 -4.00 -7.61 -30.37
CA GLN A 78 -4.06 -8.26 -29.06
C GLN A 78 -5.44 -8.08 -28.42
N LEU A 79 -6.03 -6.88 -28.48
CA LEU A 79 -7.35 -6.60 -27.93
C LEU A 79 -8.42 -7.48 -28.61
N ARG A 80 -8.45 -7.55 -29.94
CA ARG A 80 -9.38 -8.40 -30.72
C ARG A 80 -9.25 -9.86 -30.35
N ARG A 81 -8.03 -10.37 -30.24
CA ARG A 81 -7.82 -11.75 -29.84
C ARG A 81 -8.41 -12.05 -28.45
N PHE A 82 -8.28 -11.14 -27.47
CA PHE A 82 -8.87 -11.32 -26.16
C PHE A 82 -10.41 -11.19 -26.18
N GLN A 83 -10.97 -10.32 -27.03
CA GLN A 83 -12.42 -10.18 -27.20
C GLN A 83 -13.06 -11.45 -27.75
N GLU A 84 -12.43 -12.06 -28.74
CA GLU A 84 -12.96 -13.22 -29.49
C GLU A 84 -12.75 -14.54 -28.74
N GLN A 85 -11.56 -14.73 -28.20
CA GLN A 85 -11.10 -16.05 -27.71
C GLN A 85 -11.14 -16.22 -26.19
N ALA A 86 -11.13 -15.13 -25.42
CA ALA A 86 -11.13 -15.25 -23.97
C ALA A 86 -12.54 -15.46 -23.41
N ASP A 87 -12.67 -16.31 -22.37
CA ASP A 87 -13.91 -16.45 -21.59
C ASP A 87 -14.27 -15.12 -20.93
N TRP A 88 -13.26 -14.41 -20.50
CA TRP A 88 -13.33 -13.04 -20.04
C TRP A 88 -11.96 -12.36 -20.15
N ALA A 89 -11.96 -11.06 -20.32
CA ALA A 89 -10.74 -10.29 -20.29
C ALA A 89 -10.94 -8.97 -19.55
N ILE A 90 -9.89 -8.49 -18.91
CA ILE A 90 -9.86 -7.24 -18.15
C ILE A 90 -8.62 -6.42 -18.47
N LEU A 91 -8.80 -5.10 -18.41
CA LEU A 91 -7.77 -4.10 -18.55
C LEU A 91 -8.03 -3.00 -17.50
N ASN A 92 -7.02 -2.25 -17.13
CA ASN A 92 -7.17 -1.09 -16.25
C ASN A 92 -6.50 0.16 -16.84
N GLY A 93 -6.68 1.30 -16.22
CA GLY A 93 -6.10 2.57 -16.68
C GLY A 93 -4.63 2.77 -16.29
N LEU A 94 -3.82 1.70 -16.21
CA LEU A 94 -2.43 1.75 -15.77
C LEU A 94 -1.47 1.24 -16.84
N THR A 95 -0.24 1.77 -16.83
CA THR A 95 0.91 1.12 -17.45
C THR A 95 1.83 0.51 -16.40
N TYR A 96 2.67 -0.43 -16.81
CA TYR A 96 3.53 -1.22 -15.93
C TYR A 96 4.97 -1.29 -16.44
N TRP A 97 5.91 -1.38 -15.49
CA TRP A 97 7.29 -1.73 -15.75
C TRP A 97 7.40 -3.24 -16.00
N GLY A 98 7.55 -3.64 -17.24
CA GLY A 98 7.66 -5.06 -17.57
C GLY A 98 6.34 -5.85 -17.47
N ARG A 99 6.44 -7.17 -17.45
CA ARG A 99 5.31 -8.11 -17.65
C ARG A 99 4.51 -8.45 -16.38
N VAL A 100 4.72 -7.73 -15.28
CA VAL A 100 4.08 -8.02 -13.99
C VAL A 100 3.15 -6.87 -13.60
N ASN A 101 1.88 -7.17 -13.34
CA ASN A 101 0.85 -6.19 -13.00
C ASN A 101 0.61 -6.03 -11.48
N ASP A 102 1.64 -6.18 -10.68
CA ASP A 102 1.56 -5.94 -9.24
C ASP A 102 1.76 -4.44 -8.87
N GLY A 103 1.54 -4.13 -7.61
CA GLY A 103 1.66 -2.76 -7.11
C GLY A 103 3.06 -2.13 -7.21
N GLN A 104 4.11 -2.93 -7.40
CA GLN A 104 5.48 -2.43 -7.52
C GLN A 104 5.84 -2.05 -8.96
N HIS A 105 5.24 -2.75 -9.93
CA HIS A 105 5.49 -2.56 -11.35
C HIS A 105 4.57 -1.50 -11.99
N GLN A 106 3.62 -0.92 -11.25
CA GLN A 106 2.82 0.20 -11.74
C GLN A 106 3.70 1.40 -12.06
N ASN A 107 3.59 1.93 -13.27
CA ASN A 107 4.39 3.05 -13.76
C ASN A 107 3.58 4.35 -13.87
N LYS A 108 2.59 4.38 -14.73
CA LYS A 108 1.73 5.54 -14.94
C LYS A 108 0.26 5.21 -14.66
N LEU A 109 -0.50 6.19 -14.17
CA LEU A 109 -1.95 6.15 -14.15
C LEU A 109 -2.46 7.05 -15.27
N CYS A 110 -3.12 6.45 -16.25
CA CYS A 110 -3.65 7.14 -17.42
C CYS A 110 -5.13 7.51 -17.25
N ALA A 111 -5.88 6.74 -16.46
CA ALA A 111 -7.27 7.01 -16.13
C ALA A 111 -7.64 6.48 -14.75
N PHE A 112 -8.47 7.22 -14.01
CA PHE A 112 -9.21 6.68 -12.87
C PHE A 112 -10.44 5.95 -13.39
N VAL A 113 -10.57 4.67 -13.04
CA VAL A 113 -11.73 3.86 -13.41
C VAL A 113 -12.44 3.38 -12.16
N PHE A 114 -13.75 3.58 -12.11
CA PHE A 114 -14.59 3.22 -10.96
C PHE A 114 -15.59 2.16 -11.37
N ASP A 115 -15.75 1.14 -10.54
CA ASP A 115 -16.88 0.22 -10.60
C ASP A 115 -18.06 0.92 -9.92
N TYR A 116 -19.01 1.40 -10.73
CA TYR A 116 -20.16 2.10 -10.24
C TYR A 116 -21.30 1.10 -10.00
N ASP A 117 -21.27 0.53 -8.82
CA ASP A 117 -22.29 -0.38 -8.36
C ASP A 117 -23.60 0.36 -8.07
N ILE A 118 -24.60 0.14 -8.90
CA ILE A 118 -25.91 0.79 -8.75
C ILE A 118 -26.83 -0.05 -7.87
N ASP A 119 -26.93 -1.34 -8.14
CA ASP A 119 -27.70 -2.32 -7.35
C ASP A 119 -27.17 -3.73 -7.60
N LYS A 120 -27.08 -4.53 -6.54
CA LYS A 120 -26.67 -5.95 -6.66
C LYS A 120 -27.76 -6.85 -7.23
N GLN A 121 -29.02 -6.44 -7.19
CA GLN A 121 -30.15 -7.31 -7.49
C GLN A 121 -30.94 -6.94 -8.74
N LYS A 122 -30.99 -5.66 -9.14
CA LYS A 122 -31.77 -5.19 -10.31
C LYS A 122 -31.15 -3.94 -10.90
N GLN A 123 -31.18 -3.82 -12.22
CA GLN A 123 -30.92 -2.57 -12.90
C GLN A 123 -31.89 -1.50 -12.39
N VAL A 124 -31.38 -0.44 -11.80
CA VAL A 124 -32.20 0.67 -11.32
C VAL A 124 -31.86 1.91 -12.15
N PRO A 125 -32.51 2.10 -13.30
CA PRO A 125 -32.26 3.22 -14.20
C PRO A 125 -32.28 4.58 -13.47
N LYS A 126 -33.17 4.72 -12.50
CA LYS A 126 -33.29 5.94 -11.69
C LYS A 126 -32.02 6.37 -10.98
N LYS A 127 -31.19 5.43 -10.50
CA LYS A 127 -29.95 5.79 -9.80
C LYS A 127 -28.90 6.32 -10.75
N LEU A 128 -28.77 5.73 -11.93
CA LEU A 128 -27.92 6.25 -12.99
C LEU A 128 -28.39 7.63 -13.45
N TYR A 129 -29.71 7.79 -13.66
CA TYR A 129 -30.30 9.08 -13.99
C TYR A 129 -29.96 10.14 -12.94
N ASN A 130 -30.13 9.84 -11.66
CA ASN A 130 -29.81 10.78 -10.58
C ASN A 130 -28.33 11.17 -10.56
N PHE A 131 -27.43 10.23 -10.84
CA PHE A 131 -26.00 10.53 -10.94
C PHE A 131 -25.73 11.49 -12.09
N LEU A 132 -26.21 11.18 -13.29
CA LEU A 132 -26.02 12.03 -14.47
C LEU A 132 -26.68 13.39 -14.31
N TYR A 133 -27.90 13.42 -13.78
CA TYR A 133 -28.59 14.69 -13.48
C TYR A 133 -27.77 15.58 -12.55
N GLY A 134 -27.17 14.99 -11.47
CA GLY A 134 -26.28 15.72 -10.57
C GLY A 134 -24.97 16.16 -11.24
N ALA A 135 -24.44 15.37 -12.16
CA ALA A 135 -23.21 15.68 -12.89
C ALA A 135 -23.43 16.82 -13.91
N PHE A 136 -24.56 16.80 -14.62
CA PHE A 136 -24.89 17.80 -15.62
C PHE A 136 -25.66 19.03 -15.08
N SER A 137 -26.05 19.02 -13.79
CA SER A 137 -26.69 20.15 -13.15
C SER A 137 -25.79 21.40 -13.08
N GLU A 138 -26.38 22.58 -12.91
CA GLU A 138 -25.62 23.82 -12.70
C GLU A 138 -24.63 23.72 -11.52
N SER A 139 -25.01 22.97 -10.48
CA SER A 139 -24.17 22.75 -9.28
C SER A 139 -23.01 21.78 -9.53
N LYS A 140 -22.97 21.07 -10.64
CA LYS A 140 -21.94 20.10 -11.02
C LYS A 140 -21.50 19.23 -9.83
N LEU A 141 -22.46 18.58 -9.17
CA LEU A 141 -22.25 17.81 -7.93
C LEU A 141 -21.21 16.71 -8.11
N TYR A 142 -21.14 16.14 -9.30
CA TYR A 142 -20.20 15.09 -9.67
C TYR A 142 -19.42 15.50 -10.92
N PRO A 143 -18.15 15.08 -11.07
CA PRO A 143 -17.46 15.24 -12.35
C PRO A 143 -18.13 14.36 -13.42
N ILE A 144 -18.34 14.91 -14.63
CA ILE A 144 -18.89 14.15 -15.75
C ILE A 144 -17.78 13.20 -16.25
N PRO A 145 -17.94 11.87 -16.20
CA PRO A 145 -16.92 10.96 -16.70
C PRO A 145 -16.70 11.14 -18.21
N ASN A 146 -15.49 10.88 -18.68
CA ASN A 146 -15.23 10.85 -20.12
C ASN A 146 -16.03 9.73 -20.76
N TYR A 147 -16.00 8.54 -20.15
CA TYR A 147 -16.73 7.40 -20.66
C TYR A 147 -17.50 6.68 -19.56
N MET A 148 -18.63 6.14 -19.95
CA MET A 148 -19.34 5.11 -19.20
C MET A 148 -19.35 3.81 -19.99
N VAL A 149 -18.93 2.74 -19.32
CA VAL A 149 -18.84 1.40 -19.92
C VAL A 149 -19.86 0.49 -19.25
N LEU A 150 -20.76 -0.04 -20.05
CA LEU A 150 -21.79 -0.97 -19.61
C LEU A 150 -21.25 -2.40 -19.65
N SER A 151 -21.11 -3.02 -18.47
CA SER A 151 -20.59 -4.38 -18.31
C SER A 151 -21.63 -5.25 -17.61
N SER A 152 -22.62 -5.76 -18.34
CA SER A 152 -23.75 -6.52 -17.79
C SER A 152 -24.62 -5.64 -16.86
N HIS A 153 -24.58 -5.89 -15.56
CA HIS A 153 -25.34 -5.14 -14.55
C HIS A 153 -24.58 -3.96 -13.96
N ASN A 154 -23.28 -3.86 -14.23
CA ASN A 154 -22.40 -2.83 -13.68
C ASN A 154 -22.08 -1.77 -14.73
N VAL A 155 -21.85 -0.56 -14.25
CA VAL A 155 -21.39 0.57 -15.05
C VAL A 155 -20.00 0.95 -14.54
N HIS A 156 -19.06 1.12 -15.46
CA HIS A 156 -17.73 1.62 -15.12
C HIS A 156 -17.59 3.06 -15.56
N LEU A 157 -17.12 3.94 -14.66
CA LEU A 157 -16.87 5.35 -14.93
C LEU A 157 -15.39 5.56 -15.22
N TYR A 158 -15.07 6.15 -16.36
CA TYR A 158 -13.69 6.44 -16.76
C TYR A 158 -13.44 7.95 -16.73
N TYR A 159 -12.42 8.35 -15.98
CA TYR A 159 -11.87 9.71 -15.92
C TYR A 159 -10.47 9.68 -16.50
N VAL A 160 -10.35 10.01 -17.78
CA VAL A 160 -9.08 9.99 -18.51
C VAL A 160 -8.26 11.20 -18.10
N LEU A 161 -6.98 10.98 -17.78
CA LEU A 161 -6.08 12.05 -17.40
C LEU A 161 -5.47 12.71 -18.63
N GLU A 162 -5.45 14.05 -18.64
CA GLU A 162 -4.77 14.85 -19.64
C GLU A 162 -3.29 14.49 -19.69
N GLU A 163 -2.63 14.46 -18.53
CA GLU A 163 -1.26 13.99 -18.36
C GLU A 163 -1.23 12.73 -17.47
N PRO A 164 -0.73 11.59 -17.99
CA PRO A 164 -0.57 10.38 -17.20
C PRO A 164 0.29 10.60 -15.97
N LEU A 165 -0.23 10.24 -14.81
CA LEU A 165 0.36 10.51 -13.51
C LEU A 165 1.48 9.50 -13.17
N ASP A 166 2.69 9.98 -12.90
CA ASP A 166 3.80 9.15 -12.40
C ASP A 166 3.48 8.50 -11.05
N LEU A 167 3.55 7.17 -10.99
CA LEU A 167 3.17 6.41 -9.81
C LEU A 167 4.35 6.15 -8.85
N PHE A 168 5.00 7.23 -8.37
CA PHE A 168 5.92 7.09 -7.25
C PHE A 168 5.19 6.56 -5.99
N PRO A 169 5.89 5.90 -5.04
CA PRO A 169 5.25 5.28 -3.88
C PRO A 169 4.30 6.20 -3.10
N ILE A 170 4.65 7.48 -2.96
CA ILE A 170 3.80 8.47 -2.28
C ILE A 170 2.58 8.79 -3.14
N VAL A 171 2.80 9.04 -4.43
CA VAL A 171 1.73 9.36 -5.39
C VAL A 171 0.74 8.21 -5.51
N LYS A 172 1.20 6.95 -5.53
CA LYS A 172 0.31 5.77 -5.48
C LYS A 172 -0.62 5.79 -4.27
N THR A 173 -0.08 6.12 -3.10
CA THR A 173 -0.88 6.20 -1.87
C THR A 173 -1.90 7.32 -1.94
N GLN A 174 -1.49 8.49 -2.45
CA GLN A 174 -2.38 9.64 -2.66
C GLN A 174 -3.45 9.35 -3.69
N ALA A 175 -3.10 8.75 -4.84
CA ALA A 175 -4.05 8.37 -5.90
C ALA A 175 -5.12 7.37 -5.41
N LYS A 176 -4.72 6.40 -4.56
CA LYS A 176 -5.70 5.50 -3.91
C LYS A 176 -6.66 6.27 -3.01
N LYS A 177 -6.16 7.23 -2.24
CA LYS A 177 -6.97 8.03 -1.34
C LYS A 177 -7.92 8.96 -2.12
N LEU A 178 -7.41 9.64 -3.15
CA LEU A 178 -8.21 10.44 -4.08
C LEU A 178 -9.35 9.62 -4.68
N LYS A 179 -9.02 8.43 -5.24
CA LYS A 179 -10.03 7.53 -5.81
C LYS A 179 -11.09 7.15 -4.78
N HIS A 180 -10.69 6.82 -3.56
CA HIS A 180 -11.63 6.48 -2.49
C HIS A 180 -12.58 7.63 -2.14
N GLU A 181 -12.06 8.86 -2.01
CA GLU A 181 -12.90 10.03 -1.70
C GLU A 181 -13.83 10.38 -2.87
N LEU A 182 -13.35 10.30 -4.12
CA LEU A 182 -14.23 10.46 -5.29
C LEU A 182 -15.34 9.39 -5.33
N SER A 183 -15.02 8.13 -5.02
CA SER A 183 -16.05 7.08 -4.89
C SER A 183 -17.11 7.45 -3.86
N ARG A 184 -16.71 7.96 -2.68
CA ARG A 184 -17.67 8.38 -1.63
C ARG A 184 -18.57 9.52 -2.05
N ILE A 185 -18.05 10.46 -2.84
CA ILE A 185 -18.82 11.59 -3.37
C ILE A 185 -19.84 11.09 -4.40
N MET A 186 -19.39 10.26 -5.33
CA MET A 186 -20.20 9.79 -6.43
C MET A 186 -21.21 8.70 -6.04
N MET A 187 -20.81 7.80 -5.12
CA MET A 187 -21.62 6.65 -4.69
C MET A 187 -22.25 6.96 -3.33
N ASN A 188 -23.39 7.57 -3.33
CA ASN A 188 -24.14 7.97 -2.16
C ASN A 188 -25.59 7.46 -2.24
N ARG A 189 -26.39 7.66 -1.19
CA ARG A 189 -27.79 7.19 -1.10
C ARG A 189 -28.70 7.62 -2.26
N TYR A 190 -28.35 8.66 -2.99
CA TYR A 190 -29.15 9.15 -4.13
C TYR A 190 -28.77 8.46 -5.44
N THR A 191 -27.52 8.05 -5.56
CA THR A 191 -26.91 7.53 -6.78
C THR A 191 -26.71 6.02 -6.76
N THR A 192 -26.73 5.38 -5.60
CA THR A 192 -26.62 3.92 -5.44
C THR A 192 -27.54 3.40 -4.34
N ASN A 193 -27.87 2.11 -4.39
CA ASN A 193 -28.55 1.39 -3.31
C ASN A 193 -27.57 0.64 -2.39
N ILE A 194 -26.28 0.76 -2.64
CA ILE A 194 -25.24 0.11 -1.84
C ILE A 194 -24.88 1.03 -0.67
N GLU A 195 -25.04 0.52 0.55
CA GLU A 195 -24.76 1.31 1.77
C GLU A 195 -23.28 1.67 1.91
N LYS A 196 -22.39 0.78 1.48
CA LYS A 196 -20.94 1.00 1.54
C LYS A 196 -20.31 0.56 0.22
N PRO A 197 -19.86 1.50 -0.61
CA PRO A 197 -19.07 1.19 -1.79
C PRO A 197 -17.81 0.41 -1.41
N ASP A 198 -17.49 -0.61 -2.19
CA ASP A 198 -16.25 -1.37 -1.98
C ASP A 198 -15.01 -0.47 -2.13
N ALA A 199 -13.98 -0.74 -1.35
CA ALA A 199 -12.71 -0.05 -1.48
C ALA A 199 -12.02 -0.46 -2.78
N GLN A 200 -12.08 0.41 -3.77
CA GLN A 200 -11.57 0.15 -5.12
C GLN A 200 -10.10 0.58 -5.24
N GLY A 201 -9.21 -0.38 -5.51
CA GLY A 201 -7.81 -0.08 -5.83
C GLY A 201 -7.65 0.61 -7.19
N ILE A 202 -6.59 1.39 -7.39
CA ILE A 202 -6.27 1.98 -8.71
C ILE A 202 -5.91 0.93 -9.75
N ASN A 203 -5.55 -0.27 -9.33
CA ASN A 203 -5.15 -1.42 -10.16
C ASN A 203 -6.27 -2.43 -10.41
N GLN A 204 -7.51 -2.10 -10.03
CA GLN A 204 -8.66 -2.96 -10.34
C GLN A 204 -8.79 -3.10 -11.85
N GLY A 205 -8.96 -4.33 -12.33
CA GLY A 205 -9.21 -4.61 -13.74
C GLY A 205 -10.70 -4.55 -14.06
N PHE A 206 -11.00 -4.05 -15.24
CA PHE A 206 -12.36 -3.88 -15.75
C PHE A 206 -12.51 -4.65 -17.05
N ARG A 207 -13.71 -5.18 -17.31
CA ARG A 207 -14.00 -5.90 -18.55
C ARG A 207 -13.66 -5.04 -19.75
N ILE A 208 -12.95 -5.61 -20.72
CA ILE A 208 -12.62 -4.89 -21.97
C ILE A 208 -13.86 -4.63 -22.80
N VAL A 209 -13.89 -3.46 -23.44
CA VAL A 209 -14.95 -3.10 -24.41
C VAL A 209 -14.92 -4.05 -25.59
N GLY A 210 -16.08 -4.44 -26.10
CA GLY A 210 -16.23 -5.47 -27.13
C GLY A 210 -16.10 -6.92 -26.64
N GLY A 211 -15.54 -7.12 -25.43
CA GLY A 211 -15.41 -8.44 -24.82
C GLY A 211 -16.71 -8.93 -24.18
N ARG A 212 -16.72 -10.19 -23.76
CA ARG A 212 -17.89 -10.84 -23.14
C ARG A 212 -18.21 -10.23 -21.77
N THR A 213 -19.47 -9.97 -21.51
CA THR A 213 -19.94 -9.56 -20.18
C THR A 213 -19.95 -10.74 -19.21
N LYS A 214 -20.13 -10.49 -17.93
CA LYS A 214 -20.32 -11.55 -16.94
C LYS A 214 -21.65 -12.24 -17.23
N GLY A 215 -21.60 -13.43 -17.82
CA GLY A 215 -22.76 -14.18 -18.30
C GLY A 215 -23.74 -14.56 -17.20
N GLY A 216 -24.97 -14.85 -17.62
CA GLY A 216 -26.10 -15.34 -16.84
C GLY A 216 -27.38 -15.15 -17.65
N GLU A 217 -28.44 -15.91 -17.34
CA GLU A 217 -29.75 -15.68 -17.92
C GLU A 217 -30.23 -14.24 -17.63
N GLY A 218 -30.73 -13.53 -18.65
CA GLY A 218 -31.27 -12.18 -18.50
C GLY A 218 -30.26 -11.04 -18.61
N VAL A 219 -29.05 -11.30 -19.13
CA VAL A 219 -28.07 -10.24 -19.40
C VAL A 219 -28.56 -9.34 -20.53
N ALA A 220 -28.76 -8.04 -20.23
CA ALA A 220 -29.25 -7.06 -21.21
C ALA A 220 -28.26 -6.85 -22.37
N TYR A 221 -26.96 -7.01 -22.11
CA TYR A 221 -25.89 -6.77 -23.08
C TYR A 221 -24.91 -7.95 -23.09
N PRO A 222 -24.80 -8.71 -24.19
CA PRO A 222 -23.87 -9.84 -24.27
C PRO A 222 -22.40 -9.42 -24.36
N THR A 223 -22.14 -8.21 -24.83
CA THR A 223 -20.83 -7.60 -24.96
C THR A 223 -20.73 -6.29 -24.19
N VAL A 224 -19.54 -5.96 -23.75
CA VAL A 224 -19.25 -4.71 -23.06
C VAL A 224 -19.29 -3.54 -24.04
N ARG A 225 -20.04 -2.51 -23.72
CA ARG A 225 -20.25 -1.33 -24.59
C ARG A 225 -19.74 -0.06 -23.92
N ALA A 226 -19.15 0.83 -24.68
CA ALA A 226 -18.62 2.11 -24.20
C ALA A 226 -19.43 3.30 -24.76
N PHE A 227 -19.70 4.27 -23.93
CA PHE A 227 -20.39 5.51 -24.27
C PHE A 227 -19.56 6.71 -23.83
N ARG A 228 -19.35 7.65 -24.72
CA ARG A 228 -18.67 8.92 -24.45
C ARG A 228 -19.66 9.97 -23.98
N LEU A 229 -19.33 10.65 -22.86
CA LEU A 229 -20.12 11.74 -22.29
C LEU A 229 -19.37 13.07 -22.28
N ASN A 230 -18.04 13.02 -22.16
CA ASN A 230 -17.22 14.21 -22.05
C ASN A 230 -15.93 14.02 -22.84
N GLU A 231 -15.63 14.97 -23.72
CA GLU A 231 -14.41 14.94 -24.54
C GLU A 231 -13.20 15.54 -23.83
N HIS A 232 -13.44 16.35 -22.79
CA HIS A 232 -12.37 17.03 -22.07
C HIS A 232 -11.68 16.05 -21.09
N PRO A 233 -10.38 15.72 -21.27
CA PRO A 233 -9.63 14.92 -20.31
C PRO A 233 -9.38 15.72 -19.03
N PHE A 234 -9.24 15.05 -17.90
CA PHE A 234 -9.09 15.69 -16.60
C PHE A 234 -7.62 15.97 -16.25
N SER A 235 -7.37 17.18 -15.78
CA SER A 235 -6.16 17.43 -15.01
C SER A 235 -6.29 16.82 -13.62
N ILE A 236 -5.16 16.49 -12.97
CA ILE A 236 -5.19 15.97 -11.60
C ILE A 236 -5.67 17.06 -10.62
N GLU A 237 -5.45 18.32 -10.94
CA GLU A 237 -5.88 19.49 -10.18
C GLU A 237 -7.40 19.60 -10.12
N GLU A 238 -8.10 19.41 -11.25
CA GLU A 238 -9.57 19.40 -11.30
C GLU A 238 -10.18 18.31 -10.43
N LEU A 239 -9.57 17.11 -10.40
CA LEU A 239 -9.99 16.03 -9.51
C LEU A 239 -9.66 16.34 -8.05
N ASN A 240 -8.52 16.99 -7.78
CA ASN A 240 -8.11 17.41 -6.45
C ASN A 240 -9.06 18.45 -5.84
N GLU A 241 -9.63 19.31 -6.64
CA GLU A 241 -10.60 20.33 -6.17
C GLU A 241 -11.88 19.71 -5.60
N ARG A 242 -12.20 18.48 -6.00
CA ARG A 242 -13.41 17.76 -5.59
C ARG A 242 -13.27 17.07 -4.22
N VAL A 243 -12.06 16.98 -3.67
CA VAL A 243 -11.77 16.21 -2.47
C VAL A 243 -11.08 17.05 -1.39
N PRO A 244 -11.15 16.65 -0.11
CA PRO A 244 -10.41 17.30 0.97
C PRO A 244 -8.90 17.36 0.70
N GLU A 245 -8.24 18.37 1.25
CA GLU A 245 -6.80 18.62 1.03
C GLU A 245 -5.92 17.40 1.35
N ASP A 246 -6.23 16.66 2.40
CA ASP A 246 -5.49 15.48 2.82
C ASP A 246 -5.68 14.25 1.90
N ALA A 247 -6.61 14.31 0.95
CA ALA A 247 -6.84 13.31 -0.09
C ALA A 247 -6.28 13.70 -1.46
N ARG A 248 -5.70 14.89 -1.58
CA ARG A 248 -5.18 15.40 -2.86
C ARG A 248 -3.89 14.71 -3.28
N VAL A 249 -3.72 14.56 -4.58
CA VAL A 249 -2.50 14.07 -5.21
C VAL A 249 -1.56 15.23 -5.48
N GLN A 250 -0.28 15.06 -5.19
CA GLN A 250 0.79 15.99 -5.54
C GLN A 250 1.67 15.34 -6.62
N PRO A 251 1.49 15.69 -7.89
CA PRO A 251 2.27 15.13 -8.98
C PRO A 251 3.78 15.32 -8.78
N GLY A 252 4.57 14.37 -9.27
CA GLY A 252 6.04 14.46 -9.21
C GLY A 252 6.66 14.28 -7.82
N ARG A 253 5.88 14.10 -6.77
CA ARG A 253 6.41 13.88 -5.41
C ARG A 253 7.07 12.51 -5.28
N LYS A 254 8.41 12.46 -5.41
CA LYS A 254 9.19 11.21 -5.38
C LYS A 254 9.36 10.65 -3.96
N SER A 255 9.65 11.54 -3.00
CA SER A 255 9.86 11.13 -1.60
C SER A 255 9.60 12.29 -0.64
N LYS A 256 9.50 11.99 0.66
CA LYS A 256 9.35 13.01 1.71
C LYS A 256 10.60 13.90 1.82
N TYR A 257 11.77 13.33 1.56
CA TYR A 257 13.07 13.98 1.68
C TYR A 257 13.85 13.85 0.37
N THR A 258 14.65 14.86 0.04
CA THR A 258 15.67 14.76 -1.01
C THR A 258 16.80 13.84 -0.55
N MET A 259 17.61 13.32 -1.48
CA MET A 259 18.75 12.46 -1.13
C MET A 259 19.76 13.19 -0.25
N GLU A 260 19.96 14.49 -0.43
CA GLU A 260 20.81 15.32 0.43
C GLU A 260 20.24 15.44 1.84
N GLN A 261 18.92 15.67 1.96
CA GLN A 261 18.24 15.68 3.25
C GLN A 261 18.34 14.34 3.95
N VAL A 262 18.18 13.24 3.21
CA VAL A 262 18.33 11.88 3.75
C VAL A 262 19.76 11.63 4.24
N LYS A 263 20.77 12.00 3.45
CA LYS A 263 22.18 11.89 3.87
C LYS A 263 22.48 12.67 5.14
N LYS A 264 21.92 13.87 5.27
CA LYS A 264 22.09 14.73 6.44
C LYS A 264 21.31 14.26 7.67
N GLN A 265 20.06 13.83 7.50
CA GLN A 265 19.17 13.46 8.62
C GLN A 265 19.32 12.01 9.05
N PHE A 266 19.66 11.12 8.10
CA PHE A 266 19.75 9.67 8.33
C PHE A 266 21.05 9.09 7.75
N PRO A 267 22.23 9.58 8.19
CA PRO A 267 23.51 9.22 7.59
C PRO A 267 23.80 7.72 7.66
N GLU A 268 23.47 7.06 8.76
CA GLU A 268 23.67 5.60 8.91
C GLU A 268 22.81 4.79 7.92
N TRP A 269 21.56 5.23 7.71
CA TRP A 269 20.68 4.59 6.73
C TRP A 269 21.21 4.82 5.31
N TYR A 270 21.66 6.03 5.01
CA TYR A 270 22.22 6.37 3.70
C TYR A 270 23.44 5.50 3.37
N GLU A 271 24.39 5.36 4.32
CA GLU A 271 25.58 4.52 4.14
C GLU A 271 25.22 3.04 3.97
N GLN A 272 24.29 2.52 4.75
CA GLN A 272 23.93 1.11 4.72
C GLN A 272 23.13 0.74 3.47
N VAL A 273 22.15 1.58 3.08
CA VAL A 273 21.16 1.24 2.05
C VAL A 273 21.60 1.76 0.68
N ILE A 274 22.06 3.00 0.60
CA ILE A 274 22.41 3.64 -0.67
C ILE A 274 23.83 3.30 -1.09
N VAL A 275 24.80 3.48 -0.21
CA VAL A 275 26.20 3.22 -0.53
C VAL A 275 26.51 1.72 -0.45
N GLY A 276 26.06 1.05 0.61
CA GLY A 276 26.34 -0.37 0.85
C GLY A 276 25.43 -1.35 0.09
N GLY A 277 24.41 -0.87 -0.62
CA GLY A 277 23.45 -1.71 -1.36
C GLY A 277 22.63 -2.66 -0.48
N LYS A 278 22.84 -2.63 0.83
CA LYS A 278 22.10 -3.45 1.78
C LYS A 278 20.73 -2.82 1.97
N ARG A 279 19.72 -3.33 1.27
CA ARG A 279 18.33 -3.14 1.71
C ARG A 279 18.23 -3.81 3.08
N THR A 280 18.53 -3.04 4.13
CA THR A 280 18.32 -3.50 5.49
C THR A 280 16.82 -3.66 5.65
N THR A 281 16.42 -4.87 5.60
CA THR A 281 15.18 -5.32 6.16
C THR A 281 15.22 -4.93 7.62
N GLY A 282 14.67 -3.80 7.89
CA GLY A 282 14.53 -3.09 9.13
C GLY A 282 15.36 -3.59 10.33
N ARG A 283 15.87 -2.70 11.11
CA ARG A 283 16.45 -2.91 12.45
C ARG A 283 15.53 -3.68 13.44
N TRP A 284 14.44 -4.28 12.96
CA TRP A 284 13.37 -4.86 13.74
C TRP A 284 13.24 -6.35 13.44
N ILE A 285 14.24 -7.14 13.82
CA ILE A 285 13.98 -8.57 14.00
C ILE A 285 13.18 -8.67 15.30
N VAL A 286 11.89 -8.89 15.15
CA VAL A 286 10.99 -9.18 16.26
C VAL A 286 11.29 -10.62 16.70
N LYS A 287 11.16 -10.91 18.00
CA LYS A 287 11.30 -12.26 18.51
C LYS A 287 10.27 -13.20 17.88
N GLU A 288 10.64 -14.45 17.68
CA GLU A 288 9.78 -15.51 17.13
C GLU A 288 8.46 -15.69 17.90
N ASP A 289 8.41 -15.23 19.13
CA ASP A 289 7.20 -15.23 19.96
C ASP A 289 6.00 -14.55 19.27
N LEU A 290 6.23 -13.52 18.45
CA LEU A 290 5.15 -12.87 17.69
C LEU A 290 4.54 -13.79 16.65
N TYR A 291 5.37 -14.55 15.93
CA TYR A 291 4.92 -15.52 14.95
C TYR A 291 4.11 -16.65 15.60
N ASN A 292 4.66 -17.25 16.66
CA ASN A 292 4.00 -18.32 17.39
C ASN A 292 2.70 -17.86 18.07
N TRP A 293 2.69 -16.64 18.61
CA TRP A 293 1.48 -16.02 19.15
C TRP A 293 0.40 -15.88 18.08
N TRP A 294 0.76 -15.39 16.89
CA TRP A 294 -0.20 -15.22 15.82
C TRP A 294 -0.76 -16.54 15.31
N LEU A 295 0.08 -17.54 15.13
CA LEU A 295 -0.36 -18.87 14.70
C LEU A 295 -1.43 -19.43 15.64
N LYS A 296 -1.20 -19.37 16.96
CA LYS A 296 -2.17 -19.78 17.97
C LYS A 296 -3.44 -18.94 17.93
N LYS A 297 -3.30 -17.65 17.75
CA LYS A 297 -4.43 -16.72 17.72
C LYS A 297 -5.29 -16.90 16.48
N ALA A 298 -4.69 -17.06 15.30
CA ALA A 298 -5.38 -17.34 14.06
C ALA A 298 -6.15 -18.66 14.12
N TYR A 299 -5.59 -19.69 14.75
CA TYR A 299 -6.28 -20.97 15.01
C TYR A 299 -7.49 -20.79 15.94
N ALA A 300 -7.34 -20.01 17.02
CA ALA A 300 -8.38 -19.85 18.02
C ALA A 300 -9.50 -18.86 17.60
N GLU A 301 -9.13 -17.76 16.95
CA GLU A 301 -10.01 -16.61 16.72
C GLU A 301 -10.26 -16.30 15.22
N GLY A 302 -9.71 -17.11 14.30
CA GLY A 302 -9.97 -16.93 12.87
C GLY A 302 -11.46 -17.05 12.55
N VAL A 303 -11.96 -16.15 11.70
CA VAL A 303 -13.39 -16.06 11.34
C VAL A 303 -13.62 -16.33 9.85
N PRO A 304 -14.82 -16.80 9.45
CA PRO A 304 -15.20 -16.93 8.04
C PRO A 304 -15.01 -15.63 7.27
N GLY A 305 -14.63 -15.71 6.00
CA GLY A 305 -14.37 -14.51 5.16
C GLY A 305 -12.99 -13.88 5.34
N HIS A 306 -12.30 -14.11 6.46
CA HIS A 306 -11.00 -13.52 6.76
C HIS A 306 -9.83 -14.54 6.76
N ARG A 307 -10.08 -15.80 6.44
CA ARG A 307 -9.10 -16.92 6.49
C ARG A 307 -7.84 -16.65 5.67
N TYR A 308 -8.01 -16.13 4.45
CA TYR A 308 -6.90 -15.72 3.58
C TYR A 308 -5.99 -14.70 4.28
N TYR A 309 -6.58 -13.69 4.86
CA TYR A 309 -5.86 -12.63 5.55
C TYR A 309 -5.18 -13.10 6.84
N CYS A 310 -5.73 -14.12 7.50
CA CYS A 310 -5.06 -14.74 8.65
C CYS A 310 -3.75 -15.42 8.24
N VAL A 311 -3.74 -16.12 7.09
CA VAL A 311 -2.50 -16.74 6.54
C VAL A 311 -1.55 -15.65 6.00
N MET A 312 -2.08 -14.62 5.33
CA MET A 312 -1.27 -13.47 4.91
C MET A 312 -0.57 -12.81 6.10
N ALA A 313 -1.29 -12.57 7.20
CA ALA A 313 -0.71 -12.00 8.42
C ALA A 313 0.34 -12.93 9.04
N LEU A 314 0.15 -14.27 8.98
CA LEU A 314 1.16 -15.24 9.40
C LEU A 314 2.46 -15.08 8.60
N ALA A 315 2.35 -14.92 7.28
CA ALA A 315 3.50 -14.65 6.41
C ALA A 315 4.20 -13.33 6.76
N VAL A 316 3.44 -12.26 7.00
CA VAL A 316 3.97 -10.95 7.41
C VAL A 316 4.69 -11.04 8.76
N PHE A 317 4.12 -11.75 9.75
CA PHE A 317 4.77 -11.92 11.06
C PHE A 317 5.98 -12.83 10.97
N ALA A 318 5.96 -13.87 10.13
CA ALA A 318 7.13 -14.69 9.85
C ALA A 318 8.29 -13.82 9.31
N ALA A 319 8.03 -13.00 8.31
CA ALA A 319 9.02 -12.09 7.75
C ALA A 319 9.54 -11.08 8.79
N LYS A 320 8.66 -10.50 9.62
CA LYS A 320 9.05 -9.61 10.74
C LYS A 320 9.95 -10.29 11.76
N CYS A 321 9.78 -11.58 11.97
CA CYS A 321 10.61 -12.40 12.86
C CYS A 321 11.87 -12.96 12.19
N GLY A 322 12.10 -12.66 10.91
CA GLY A 322 13.22 -13.20 10.15
C GLY A 322 13.05 -14.67 9.73
N ILE A 323 11.85 -15.23 9.86
CA ILE A 323 11.52 -16.60 9.46
C ILE A 323 11.17 -16.59 7.98
N LEU A 324 12.16 -16.84 7.12
CA LEU A 324 12.00 -16.86 5.66
C LEU A 324 11.93 -18.27 5.07
N ASP A 325 11.95 -19.30 5.91
CA ASP A 325 11.76 -20.69 5.48
C ASP A 325 10.32 -20.95 5.01
N LYS A 326 10.15 -20.91 3.68
CA LYS A 326 8.85 -21.13 3.04
C LYS A 326 8.23 -22.50 3.37
N ARG A 327 9.04 -23.53 3.61
CA ARG A 327 8.54 -24.89 3.93
C ARG A 327 7.94 -24.90 5.33
N ARG A 328 8.60 -24.29 6.28
CA ARG A 328 8.11 -24.15 7.66
C ARG A 328 6.80 -23.37 7.69
N VAL A 329 6.81 -22.15 7.12
CA VAL A 329 5.62 -21.28 7.17
C VAL A 329 4.42 -21.90 6.44
N ARG A 330 4.67 -22.61 5.33
CA ARG A 330 3.61 -23.35 4.63
C ARG A 330 3.02 -24.47 5.49
N ARG A 331 3.84 -25.30 6.13
CA ARG A 331 3.37 -26.38 7.01
C ARG A 331 2.55 -25.81 8.17
N ASP A 332 3.00 -24.73 8.79
CA ASP A 332 2.29 -24.07 9.88
C ASP A 332 0.97 -23.44 9.39
N ALA A 333 0.92 -22.87 8.18
CA ALA A 333 -0.31 -22.41 7.57
C ALA A 333 -1.27 -23.55 7.21
N GLU A 334 -0.76 -24.69 6.73
CA GLU A 334 -1.56 -25.89 6.43
C GLU A 334 -2.18 -26.49 7.69
N SER A 335 -1.58 -26.31 8.87
CA SER A 335 -2.17 -26.75 10.14
C SER A 335 -3.47 -25.98 10.51
N LEU A 336 -3.72 -24.84 9.86
CA LEU A 336 -4.96 -24.07 10.05
C LEU A 336 -6.12 -24.57 9.19
N LEU A 337 -5.86 -25.42 8.18
CA LEU A 337 -6.88 -25.84 7.18
C LEU A 337 -8.07 -26.53 7.81
N GLU A 338 -7.84 -27.48 8.72
CA GLU A 338 -8.91 -28.21 9.39
C GLU A 338 -9.86 -27.23 10.10
N LYS A 339 -9.29 -26.34 10.92
CA LYS A 339 -10.06 -25.31 11.66
C LYS A 339 -10.78 -24.36 10.72
N PHE A 340 -10.15 -23.95 9.63
CA PHE A 340 -10.72 -23.00 8.68
C PHE A 340 -11.83 -23.61 7.82
N ASN A 341 -11.86 -24.91 7.68
CA ASN A 341 -12.90 -25.62 6.94
C ASN A 341 -14.05 -26.13 7.83
N ASP A 342 -13.93 -26.03 9.16
CA ASP A 342 -15.01 -26.32 10.10
C ASP A 342 -16.13 -25.27 10.13
N PHE A 343 -15.97 -24.15 9.43
CA PHE A 343 -16.98 -23.10 9.40
C PHE A 343 -18.18 -23.50 8.53
N ALA A 344 -19.33 -23.68 9.14
CA ALA A 344 -20.56 -24.06 8.44
C ALA A 344 -20.91 -23.04 7.33
N GLY A 345 -21.21 -23.56 6.13
CA GLY A 345 -21.63 -22.73 4.98
C GLY A 345 -20.55 -21.90 4.31
N ALA A 346 -19.29 -22.02 4.73
CA ALA A 346 -18.19 -21.35 4.08
C ALA A 346 -17.62 -22.17 2.91
N GLU A 347 -17.22 -21.51 1.83
CA GLU A 347 -16.48 -22.16 0.75
C GLU A 347 -15.21 -22.83 1.28
N PRO A 348 -14.78 -23.99 0.73
CA PRO A 348 -13.56 -24.65 1.18
C PRO A 348 -12.33 -23.76 1.02
N PHE A 349 -11.56 -23.60 2.09
CA PHE A 349 -10.26 -22.95 2.06
C PHE A 349 -9.19 -23.98 1.70
N THR A 350 -8.40 -23.71 0.66
CA THR A 350 -7.57 -24.71 0.01
C THR A 350 -6.06 -24.44 0.17
N LYS A 351 -5.23 -25.42 -0.17
CA LYS A 351 -3.77 -25.24 -0.27
C LYS A 351 -3.38 -24.20 -1.33
N LYS A 352 -4.24 -23.95 -2.34
CA LYS A 352 -4.02 -22.91 -3.36
C LYS A 352 -4.15 -21.51 -2.73
N ASP A 353 -5.12 -21.33 -1.85
CA ASP A 353 -5.31 -20.06 -1.13
C ASP A 353 -4.16 -19.78 -0.16
N ILE A 354 -3.68 -20.81 0.54
CA ILE A 354 -2.47 -20.73 1.36
C ILE A 354 -1.27 -20.30 0.51
N LYS A 355 -1.06 -20.94 -0.66
CA LYS A 355 0.06 -20.60 -1.55
C LYS A 355 0.02 -19.13 -1.95
N SER A 356 -1.15 -18.63 -2.30
CA SER A 356 -1.36 -17.22 -2.66
C SER A 356 -1.11 -16.28 -1.47
N ALA A 357 -1.66 -16.57 -0.31
CA ALA A 357 -1.46 -15.75 0.88
C ALA A 357 0.02 -15.69 1.34
N LEU A 358 0.77 -16.77 1.13
CA LEU A 358 2.20 -16.85 1.44
C LEU A 358 3.10 -16.06 0.48
N GLU A 359 2.58 -15.47 -0.59
CA GLU A 359 3.32 -14.51 -1.42
C GLU A 359 3.76 -13.28 -0.61
N CYS A 360 3.04 -12.97 0.47
CA CYS A 360 3.40 -11.94 1.43
C CYS A 360 4.56 -12.33 2.38
N LEU A 361 5.14 -13.53 2.25
CA LEU A 361 6.39 -13.89 2.95
C LEU A 361 7.59 -13.21 2.29
N ASP A 362 7.59 -11.89 2.40
CA ASP A 362 8.61 -11.01 1.86
C ASP A 362 8.73 -9.80 2.79
N LEU A 363 9.97 -9.38 3.00
CA LEU A 363 10.28 -8.26 3.87
C LEU A 363 9.66 -6.94 3.42
N ARG A 364 9.28 -6.83 2.15
CA ARG A 364 8.56 -5.69 1.57
C ARG A 364 7.18 -5.49 2.20
N PHE A 365 6.57 -6.53 2.73
CA PHE A 365 5.25 -6.48 3.39
C PHE A 365 5.33 -6.30 4.92
N CYS A 366 6.54 -6.09 5.48
CA CYS A 366 6.70 -5.89 6.93
C CYS A 366 6.18 -4.55 7.46
N ASN A 367 5.70 -3.65 6.60
CA ASN A 367 5.22 -2.32 6.94
C ASN A 367 3.73 -2.25 7.31
N PHE A 368 2.99 -3.35 7.21
CA PHE A 368 1.60 -3.37 7.68
C PHE A 368 1.52 -2.98 9.15
N SER A 369 0.66 -2.01 9.44
CA SER A 369 0.37 -1.61 10.81
C SER A 369 -0.49 -2.65 11.54
N ARG A 370 -0.48 -2.61 12.85
CA ARG A 370 -1.34 -3.46 13.68
C ARG A 370 -2.82 -3.28 13.34
N ASN A 371 -3.26 -2.06 13.13
CA ASN A 371 -4.66 -1.75 12.85
C ASN A 371 -5.09 -2.28 11.48
N GLU A 372 -4.24 -2.18 10.47
CA GLU A 372 -4.49 -2.75 9.15
C GLU A 372 -4.62 -4.27 9.23
N LEU A 373 -3.67 -4.94 9.89
CA LEU A 373 -3.75 -6.39 10.06
C LEU A 373 -4.98 -6.83 10.86
N ALA A 374 -5.35 -6.10 11.90
CA ALA A 374 -6.57 -6.39 12.66
C ALA A 374 -7.84 -6.22 11.80
N SER A 375 -7.88 -5.18 10.96
CA SER A 375 -9.00 -4.94 10.03
C SER A 375 -9.11 -6.05 8.99
N TYR A 376 -8.00 -6.44 8.35
CA TYR A 376 -8.00 -7.50 7.33
C TYR A 376 -8.33 -8.88 7.89
N THR A 377 -7.81 -9.20 9.06
CA THR A 377 -7.98 -10.54 9.66
C THR A 377 -9.28 -10.70 10.43
N GLY A 378 -9.96 -9.60 10.76
CA GLY A 378 -11.11 -9.61 11.68
C GLY A 378 -10.75 -10.00 13.12
N VAL A 379 -9.46 -10.19 13.42
CA VAL A 379 -8.97 -10.64 14.73
C VAL A 379 -8.40 -9.46 15.51
N PRO A 380 -8.94 -9.12 16.66
CA PRO A 380 -8.46 -8.02 17.48
C PRO A 380 -7.01 -8.22 17.92
N MET A 381 -6.19 -7.18 17.75
CA MET A 381 -4.80 -7.20 18.20
C MET A 381 -4.62 -6.23 19.39
N PRO A 382 -3.92 -6.66 20.46
CA PRO A 382 -3.72 -5.82 21.63
C PRO A 382 -2.97 -4.54 21.26
N ALA A 383 -3.30 -3.45 21.94
CA ALA A 383 -2.60 -2.18 21.75
C ALA A 383 -1.12 -2.31 22.14
N ASN A 384 -0.27 -1.57 21.45
CA ASN A 384 1.12 -1.49 21.85
C ASN A 384 1.20 -0.88 23.25
N LYS A 385 1.92 -1.52 24.16
CA LYS A 385 2.16 -1.02 25.51
C LYS A 385 3.02 0.25 25.56
N ARG A 386 3.68 0.62 24.44
CA ARG A 386 4.46 1.86 24.35
C ARG A 386 3.49 3.05 24.33
N ASN A 387 3.63 3.93 25.30
CA ASN A 387 2.79 5.12 25.46
C ASN A 387 3.28 6.34 24.66
N TYR A 388 4.31 6.19 23.83
CA TYR A 388 4.96 7.25 23.04
C TYR A 388 5.41 8.48 23.84
N ARG A 389 5.47 8.39 25.16
CA ARG A 389 5.95 9.49 26.01
C ARG A 389 7.48 9.65 25.84
N PRO A 390 8.01 10.87 25.90
CA PRO A 390 9.44 11.09 25.96
C PRO A 390 10.06 10.23 27.08
N GLN A 391 11.25 9.65 26.82
CA GLN A 391 11.90 8.72 27.75
C GLN A 391 12.06 9.29 29.15
N ALA A 392 12.40 10.58 29.26
CA ALA A 392 12.52 11.26 30.54
C ALA A 392 11.19 11.27 31.33
N LEU A 393 10.08 11.57 30.68
CA LEU A 393 8.75 11.57 31.30
C LEU A 393 8.31 10.15 31.67
N HIS A 394 8.60 9.17 30.82
CA HIS A 394 8.31 7.77 31.11
C HIS A 394 9.08 7.27 32.37
N LEU A 395 10.37 7.58 32.45
CA LEU A 395 11.20 7.23 33.58
C LEU A 395 10.76 7.94 34.87
N ALA A 396 10.40 9.23 34.77
CA ALA A 396 9.88 9.97 35.93
C ALA A 396 8.57 9.36 36.46
N GLY A 397 7.66 9.02 35.57
CA GLY A 397 6.39 8.36 35.94
C GLY A 397 6.62 6.96 36.56
N ALA A 398 7.47 6.15 35.96
CA ALA A 398 7.82 4.85 36.52
C ALA A 398 8.46 4.93 37.92
N ARG A 399 9.34 5.91 38.14
CA ARG A 399 9.95 6.16 39.45
C ARG A 399 8.92 6.65 40.50
N ALA A 400 7.99 7.50 40.08
CA ALA A 400 6.91 7.97 41.00
C ALA A 400 6.02 6.81 41.44
N ILE A 401 5.59 5.95 40.48
CA ILE A 401 4.79 4.76 40.79
C ILE A 401 5.55 3.82 41.73
N GLN A 402 6.85 3.59 41.46
CA GLN A 402 7.67 2.73 42.29
C GLN A 402 7.82 3.27 43.72
N LYS A 403 7.98 4.58 43.84
CA LYS A 403 8.03 5.24 45.18
C LYS A 403 6.76 5.01 45.96
N VAL A 404 5.60 5.18 45.34
CA VAL A 404 4.29 4.93 45.97
C VAL A 404 4.15 3.47 46.40
N ASN A 405 4.57 2.53 45.52
CA ASN A 405 4.55 1.11 45.84
C ASN A 405 5.48 0.75 47.02
N ASP A 406 6.66 1.35 47.09
CA ASP A 406 7.59 1.15 48.18
C ASP A 406 7.03 1.69 49.51
N GLU A 407 6.43 2.88 49.49
CA GLU A 407 5.77 3.47 50.64
C GLU A 407 4.58 2.61 51.14
N PHE A 408 3.77 2.10 50.21
CA PHE A 408 2.61 1.27 50.54
C PHE A 408 3.00 -0.10 51.09
N ASN A 409 4.04 -0.73 50.53
CA ASN A 409 4.46 -2.09 50.89
C ASN A 409 5.59 -2.11 51.95
N GLY A 410 6.07 -0.95 52.37
CA GLY A 410 7.21 -0.88 53.31
C GLY A 410 8.53 -1.41 52.67
N THR A 411 8.64 -1.35 51.34
CA THR A 411 9.80 -1.86 50.58
C THR A 411 10.66 -0.72 50.05
N ASN A 412 11.87 -1.06 49.62
CA ASN A 412 12.73 -0.13 48.91
C ASN A 412 13.34 -0.86 47.69
N TRP A 413 12.75 -0.64 46.51
CA TRP A 413 13.20 -1.32 45.28
C TRP A 413 14.65 -1.04 44.90
N ARG A 414 15.26 0.02 45.50
CA ARG A 414 16.69 0.34 45.34
C ARG A 414 17.59 -0.39 46.28
N GLU A 415 17.04 -1.02 47.31
CA GLU A 415 17.81 -1.80 48.24
C GLU A 415 18.43 -3.00 47.54
N GLY A 416 19.73 -3.13 47.63
CA GLY A 416 20.48 -4.12 46.86
C GLY A 416 20.75 -3.77 45.38
N ASN A 417 20.09 -2.74 44.82
CA ASN A 417 20.36 -2.26 43.47
C ASN A 417 21.42 -1.17 43.51
N GLY A 418 22.56 -1.46 43.04
CA GLY A 418 23.70 -0.54 42.97
C GLY A 418 25.02 -1.22 43.39
N ARG A 419 26.05 -0.44 43.34
CA ARG A 419 27.34 -0.96 43.76
C ARG A 419 27.32 -1.12 45.29
N PRO A 420 27.63 -2.33 45.83
CA PRO A 420 27.68 -2.56 47.27
C PRO A 420 28.58 -1.55 47.99
N LYS A 421 28.10 -1.03 49.12
CA LYS A 421 28.86 -0.09 49.93
C LYS A 421 30.18 -0.73 50.34
N GLY A 422 31.34 -0.10 50.03
CA GLY A 422 32.66 -0.68 50.30
C GLY A 422 33.29 -1.47 49.13
N SER A 423 32.59 -1.64 48.02
CA SER A 423 33.22 -2.27 46.84
C SER A 423 34.47 -1.47 46.40
N PRO A 424 35.60 -2.10 46.13
CA PRO A 424 36.79 -1.40 45.67
C PRO A 424 36.50 -0.69 44.33
N ASN A 425 37.10 0.49 44.15
CA ASN A 425 36.97 1.17 42.86
C ASN A 425 37.50 0.25 41.76
N LYS A 426 36.73 0.15 40.63
CA LYS A 426 37.23 -0.57 39.47
C LYS A 426 38.61 -0.04 39.13
N ASP A 427 39.60 -0.95 39.02
CA ASP A 427 40.92 -0.60 38.47
C ASP A 427 40.71 -0.02 37.09
N HIS A 428 41.21 1.16 36.88
CA HIS A 428 41.23 1.81 35.61
C HIS A 428 42.67 1.94 35.12
N PRO A 429 43.24 0.89 34.57
CA PRO A 429 44.67 0.85 34.21
C PRO A 429 45.07 2.03 33.32
N LYS A 430 44.17 2.48 32.43
CA LYS A 430 44.39 3.70 31.60
C LYS A 430 44.42 4.98 32.43
N ARG A 431 43.63 5.09 33.49
CA ARG A 431 43.65 6.23 34.42
C ARG A 431 44.96 6.29 35.19
N ASP A 432 45.34 5.16 35.68
CA ASP A 432 46.51 5.05 36.56
C ASP A 432 47.78 5.25 35.74
N ALA A 433 47.86 4.73 34.52
CA ALA A 433 48.95 5.01 33.57
C ALA A 433 49.03 6.49 33.18
N ILE A 434 47.89 7.17 32.92
CA ILE A 434 47.86 8.60 32.60
C ILE A 434 48.36 9.43 33.78
N ARG A 435 47.97 9.08 35.01
CA ARG A 435 48.39 9.82 36.23
C ARG A 435 49.86 9.57 36.56
N ALA A 436 50.34 8.38 36.41
CA ALA A 436 51.76 8.02 36.59
C ALA A 436 52.65 8.79 35.62
N TYR A 437 52.30 8.73 34.31
CA TYR A 437 53.04 9.45 33.27
C TYR A 437 53.05 10.97 33.48
N ALA A 438 51.92 11.53 33.91
CA ALA A 438 51.82 12.97 34.20
C ALA A 438 52.62 13.38 35.44
N ALA A 439 52.75 12.51 36.44
CA ALA A 439 53.59 12.75 37.63
C ALA A 439 55.06 12.67 37.30
N GLU A 440 55.48 11.76 36.42
CA GLU A 440 56.83 11.61 35.95
C GLU A 440 57.30 12.75 34.99
N ASN A 441 56.29 13.34 34.28
CA ASN A 441 56.52 14.40 33.29
C ASN A 441 55.66 15.67 33.57
N PRO A 442 55.97 16.47 34.57
CA PRO A 442 55.11 17.56 35.06
C PRO A 442 54.82 18.67 34.04
N GLY A 443 55.56 18.73 32.97
CA GLY A 443 55.39 19.73 31.89
C GLY A 443 54.73 19.21 30.61
N ALA A 444 54.37 17.90 30.57
CA ALA A 444 53.84 17.30 29.38
C ALA A 444 52.41 17.82 29.04
N SER A 445 52.18 18.17 27.78
CA SER A 445 50.88 18.53 27.31
C SER A 445 49.93 17.31 27.23
N GLN A 446 48.60 17.55 27.31
CA GLN A 446 47.64 16.44 27.19
C GLN A 446 47.78 15.67 25.87
N ARG A 447 48.24 16.33 24.80
CA ARG A 447 48.54 15.68 23.52
C ARG A 447 49.75 14.78 23.58
N ALA A 448 50.82 15.25 24.23
CA ALA A 448 52.04 14.45 24.44
C ALA A 448 51.76 13.21 25.30
N ILE A 449 50.95 13.33 26.37
CA ILE A 449 50.53 12.21 27.20
C ILE A 449 49.65 11.22 26.40
N ALA A 450 48.76 11.74 25.56
CA ALA A 450 47.90 10.91 24.73
C ALA A 450 48.70 10.11 23.70
N GLU A 451 49.68 10.69 23.08
CA GLU A 451 50.56 10.08 22.10
C GLU A 451 51.46 9.02 22.77
N ALA A 452 52.08 9.34 23.89
CA ALA A 452 52.97 8.43 24.62
C ALA A 452 52.24 7.19 25.13
N LEU A 453 50.97 7.30 25.52
CA LEU A 453 50.19 6.18 26.09
C LEU A 453 49.19 5.54 25.08
N GLY A 454 49.19 5.98 23.82
CA GLY A 454 48.29 5.42 22.80
C GLY A 454 46.81 5.61 23.13
N VAL A 455 46.42 6.73 23.76
CA VAL A 455 45.05 7.05 24.16
C VAL A 455 44.58 8.36 23.52
N SER A 456 43.26 8.58 23.44
CA SER A 456 42.77 9.84 22.90
C SER A 456 43.04 11.01 23.86
N PRO A 457 43.27 12.25 23.34
CA PRO A 457 43.41 13.45 24.19
C PRO A 457 42.19 13.70 25.08
N THR A 458 41.00 13.31 24.62
CA THR A 458 39.77 13.36 25.40
C THR A 458 39.81 12.45 26.62
N THR A 459 40.41 11.28 26.48
CA THR A 459 40.62 10.32 27.60
C THR A 459 41.58 10.89 28.62
N VAL A 460 42.68 11.51 28.18
CA VAL A 460 43.63 12.19 29.07
C VAL A 460 42.92 13.33 29.82
N ASN A 461 42.23 14.21 29.13
CA ASN A 461 41.47 15.32 29.74
C ASN A 461 40.48 14.82 30.80
N LYS A 462 39.74 13.73 30.51
CA LYS A 462 38.79 13.11 31.45
C LYS A 462 39.44 12.72 32.77
N TRP A 463 40.62 12.13 32.74
CA TRP A 463 41.30 11.55 33.92
C TRP A 463 42.25 12.54 34.62
N MET A 464 42.61 13.64 33.92
CA MET A 464 43.39 14.75 34.48
C MET A 464 42.51 15.82 35.18
N LYS A 465 41.18 15.84 34.94
CA LYS A 465 40.25 16.72 35.66
C LYS A 465 40.22 16.27 37.15
N GLY A 466 40.91 16.96 37.99
CA GLY A 466 41.03 16.68 39.44
C GLY A 466 42.49 16.61 39.95
N VAL A 467 43.47 16.58 39.06
CA VAL A 467 44.92 16.56 39.45
C VAL A 467 45.50 17.99 39.47
N ARG A 468 44.83 18.97 38.89
CA ARG A 468 45.30 20.36 38.84
C ARG A 468 44.76 21.27 39.95
N GLN A 469 44.17 20.72 41.00
CA GLN A 469 43.63 21.47 42.17
C GLN A 469 44.31 21.08 43.49
N SER A 470 45.52 20.52 43.45
CA SER A 470 46.33 20.33 44.64
C SER A 470 47.73 20.84 44.42
#